data_d14b5d95c8ff2b387551791b648bfe43
#
_entry.id   d14b5d95c8ff2b387551791b648bfe43
#
_cell.length_a   1.000
_cell.length_b   1.000
_cell.length_c   1.000
_cell.angle_alpha   90.00
_cell.angle_beta   90.00
_cell.angle_gamma   90.00
#
_symmetry.space_group_name_H-M   'P 1'
#
loop_
_entity.id
_entity.type
_entity.pdbx_description
1 polymer ?
#
loop_
_entity_poly.entity_id
_entity_poly.type
_entity_poly.pdbx_seq_one_letter_code
_entity_poly.pdbx_strand_id
1 'polypeptide(L)'
;IRLHKTNFKPYSKKKILKKIKLETKNSKLSINDGFEKMNKLVKLSKILVFTYPSTGFLEAIRSNVPCLMLWKNFDLEIDISAKKNFENLRKHEIIFTSEKKLSKKVNKIWNKIDLWWYEKNIQRNLRKFKNKYCNGKINLNKIYREINKIA
;
A
#
# COMPACT_ATOMS: atom_id res chain seq x y z
N ILE A 1 8.14 -3.86 -10.80
CA ILE A 1 7.55 -2.57 -10.41
C ILE A 1 6.31 -2.32 -11.24
N ARG A 2 5.19 -1.98 -10.60
CA ARG A 2 3.96 -1.54 -11.28
C ARG A 2 3.88 -0.02 -11.24
N LEU A 3 3.75 0.59 -12.41
CA LEU A 3 3.56 2.04 -12.53
C LEU A 3 2.06 2.40 -12.47
N HIS A 4 1.74 3.62 -12.04
CA HIS A 4 0.37 4.11 -12.08
C HIS A 4 -0.01 4.52 -13.52
N LYS A 5 -1.26 4.28 -13.93
CA LYS A 5 -1.72 4.55 -15.32
C LYS A 5 -1.53 6.01 -15.75
N THR A 6 -1.69 6.96 -14.85
CA THR A 6 -1.51 8.41 -15.15
C THR A 6 -0.07 8.79 -15.48
N ASN A 7 0.91 7.97 -15.12
CA ASN A 7 2.32 8.21 -15.43
C ASN A 7 2.69 7.87 -16.89
N PHE A 8 1.70 7.54 -17.72
CA PHE A 8 1.90 7.03 -19.08
C PHE A 8 1.77 8.07 -20.19
N LYS A 9 1.90 9.35 -19.91
CA LYS A 9 2.24 10.28 -21.01
C LYS A 9 3.54 9.77 -21.63
N PRO A 10 3.62 9.58 -22.97
CA PRO A 10 4.73 8.86 -23.62
C PRO A 10 6.12 9.36 -23.26
N TYR A 11 6.25 10.65 -23.02
CA TYR A 11 7.52 11.31 -22.65
C TYR A 11 7.94 10.97 -21.20
N SER A 12 7.02 10.94 -20.25
CA SER A 12 7.34 10.65 -18.85
C SER A 12 7.68 9.17 -18.62
N LYS A 13 7.06 8.27 -19.38
CA LYS A 13 7.36 6.82 -19.33
C LYS A 13 8.81 6.54 -19.67
N LYS A 14 9.33 7.05 -20.80
CA LYS A 14 10.73 6.85 -21.21
C LYS A 14 11.71 7.39 -20.17
N LYS A 15 11.45 8.56 -19.59
CA LYS A 15 12.30 9.19 -18.58
C LYS A 15 12.35 8.38 -17.28
N ILE A 16 11.17 7.93 -16.79
CA ILE A 16 11.07 7.09 -15.57
C ILE A 16 11.78 5.75 -15.79
N LEU A 17 11.55 5.07 -16.91
CA LEU A 17 12.18 3.79 -17.25
C LEU A 17 13.70 3.93 -17.35
N LYS A 18 14.21 5.01 -17.98
CA LYS A 18 15.64 5.26 -18.08
C LYS A 18 16.26 5.46 -16.69
N LYS A 19 15.62 6.28 -15.83
CA LYS A 19 16.08 6.50 -14.46
C LYS A 19 16.12 5.22 -13.63
N ILE A 20 15.04 4.43 -13.65
CA ILE A 20 14.97 3.15 -12.93
C ILE A 20 16.07 2.19 -13.42
N LYS A 21 16.26 2.06 -14.74
CA LYS A 21 17.30 1.19 -15.30
C LYS A 21 18.71 1.62 -14.91
N LEU A 22 18.98 2.93 -14.85
CA LEU A 22 20.28 3.48 -14.44
C LEU A 22 20.58 3.18 -12.96
N GLU A 23 19.58 3.29 -12.09
CA GLU A 23 19.73 3.07 -10.65
C GLU A 23 19.78 1.59 -10.27
N THR A 24 19.29 0.69 -11.15
CA THR A 24 19.13 -0.74 -10.86
C THR A 24 20.02 -1.64 -11.73
N LYS A 25 21.25 -1.19 -12.01
CA LYS A 25 22.19 -1.75 -12.98
C LYS A 25 22.32 -3.28 -13.06
N ASN A 26 21.99 -4.03 -11.99
CA ASN A 26 22.15 -5.49 -11.92
C ASN A 26 20.89 -6.23 -11.43
N SER A 27 19.73 -5.60 -11.42
CA SER A 27 18.53 -6.25 -10.91
C SER A 27 17.70 -6.85 -12.04
N LYS A 28 17.18 -8.05 -11.82
CA LYS A 28 16.09 -8.65 -12.63
C LYS A 28 14.80 -7.86 -12.43
N LEU A 29 14.77 -6.63 -12.94
CA LEU A 29 13.67 -5.71 -12.78
C LEU A 29 12.65 -5.90 -13.90
N SER A 30 11.45 -6.34 -13.56
CA SER A 30 10.28 -6.29 -14.43
C SER A 30 9.44 -5.05 -14.14
N ILE A 31 9.05 -4.35 -15.19
CA ILE A 31 8.21 -3.14 -15.09
C ILE A 31 6.88 -3.41 -15.77
N ASN A 32 5.82 -3.35 -14.97
CA ASN A 32 4.45 -3.47 -15.43
C ASN A 32 3.86 -2.08 -15.70
N ASP A 33 3.15 -1.94 -16.81
CA ASP A 33 2.60 -0.67 -17.27
C ASP A 33 1.29 -0.24 -16.57
N GLY A 34 0.86 -0.99 -15.59
CA GLY A 34 -0.32 -0.66 -14.77
C GLY A 34 -1.65 -1.18 -15.33
N PHE A 35 -1.67 -1.79 -16.51
CA PHE A 35 -2.90 -2.35 -17.10
C PHE A 35 -3.26 -3.73 -16.55
N GLU A 36 -2.30 -4.45 -16.00
CA GLU A 36 -2.55 -5.76 -15.40
C GLU A 36 -3.40 -5.65 -14.13
N LYS A 37 -4.35 -6.57 -13.95
CA LYS A 37 -5.23 -6.57 -12.78
C LYS A 37 -4.42 -6.81 -11.51
N MET A 38 -4.72 -6.05 -10.44
CA MET A 38 -4.00 -6.12 -9.16
C MET A 38 -4.01 -7.53 -8.55
N ASN A 39 -5.13 -8.24 -8.63
CA ASN A 39 -5.27 -9.59 -8.10
C ASN A 39 -4.30 -10.61 -8.72
N LYS A 40 -3.94 -10.44 -10.01
CA LYS A 40 -2.91 -11.27 -10.65
C LYS A 40 -1.53 -10.99 -10.09
N LEU A 41 -1.18 -9.71 -9.92
CA LEU A 41 0.11 -9.30 -9.36
C LEU A 41 0.25 -9.73 -7.89
N VAL A 42 -0.82 -9.63 -7.12
CA VAL A 42 -0.87 -10.08 -5.72
C VAL A 42 -0.48 -11.56 -5.60
N LYS A 43 -1.05 -12.42 -6.44
CA LYS A 43 -0.76 -13.87 -6.43
C LYS A 43 0.69 -14.22 -6.75
N LEU A 44 1.37 -13.35 -7.51
CA LEU A 44 2.77 -13.55 -7.92
C LEU A 44 3.77 -12.85 -6.99
N SER A 45 3.30 -12.10 -6.01
CA SER A 45 4.14 -11.26 -5.17
C SER A 45 4.34 -11.87 -3.79
N LYS A 46 5.59 -11.97 -3.36
CA LYS A 46 5.95 -12.37 -2.00
C LYS A 46 5.59 -11.28 -0.98
N ILE A 47 5.74 -10.01 -1.37
CA ILE A 47 5.37 -8.83 -0.59
C ILE A 47 5.04 -7.68 -1.54
N LEU A 48 4.05 -6.86 -1.17
CA LEU A 48 3.69 -5.65 -1.91
C LEU A 48 4.27 -4.42 -1.20
N VAL A 49 4.84 -3.51 -1.97
CA VAL A 49 5.31 -2.22 -1.44
C VAL A 49 4.60 -1.10 -2.18
N PHE A 50 3.80 -0.33 -1.45
CA PHE A 50 3.09 0.83 -1.96
C PHE A 50 3.89 2.09 -1.67
N THR A 51 3.97 3.02 -2.62
CA THR A 51 4.74 4.27 -2.50
C THR A 51 3.86 5.50 -2.23
N TYR A 52 2.57 5.30 -2.04
CA TYR A 52 1.58 6.33 -1.69
C TYR A 52 0.32 5.66 -1.11
N PRO A 53 -0.52 6.40 -0.36
CA PRO A 53 -1.81 5.89 0.11
C PRO A 53 -2.74 5.65 -1.09
N SER A 54 -3.19 4.41 -1.24
CA SER A 54 -4.01 3.99 -2.38
C SER A 54 -5.02 2.93 -1.96
N THR A 55 -6.09 2.79 -2.74
CA THR A 55 -7.06 1.69 -2.56
C THR A 55 -6.41 0.31 -2.63
N GLY A 56 -5.38 0.15 -3.46
CA GLY A 56 -4.61 -1.09 -3.55
C GLY A 56 -3.96 -1.52 -2.24
N PHE A 57 -3.54 -0.57 -1.39
CA PHE A 57 -3.04 -0.89 -0.05
C PHE A 57 -4.17 -1.43 0.85
N LEU A 58 -5.35 -0.82 0.80
CA LEU A 58 -6.52 -1.28 1.55
C LEU A 58 -6.98 -2.66 1.07
N GLU A 59 -6.95 -2.90 -0.24
CA GLU A 59 -7.25 -4.21 -0.85
C GLU A 59 -6.26 -5.29 -0.39
N ALA A 60 -4.96 -4.98 -0.35
CA ALA A 60 -3.93 -5.89 0.14
C ALA A 60 -4.15 -6.26 1.61
N ILE A 61 -4.42 -5.26 2.47
CA ILE A 61 -4.75 -5.50 3.88
C ILE A 61 -6.05 -6.32 4.01
N ARG A 62 -7.10 -5.97 3.25
CA ARG A 62 -8.37 -6.71 3.24
C ARG A 62 -8.16 -8.19 2.92
N SER A 63 -7.35 -8.47 1.91
CA SER A 63 -7.04 -9.82 1.45
C SER A 63 -5.96 -10.52 2.29
N ASN A 64 -5.49 -9.87 3.36
CA ASN A 64 -4.42 -10.36 4.24
C ASN A 64 -3.11 -10.70 3.50
N VAL A 65 -2.77 -9.92 2.48
CA VAL A 65 -1.52 -10.07 1.72
C VAL A 65 -0.41 -9.27 2.37
N PRO A 66 0.80 -9.84 2.56
CA PRO A 66 1.93 -9.10 3.11
C PRO A 66 2.20 -7.82 2.33
N CYS A 67 2.14 -6.68 3.01
CA CYS A 67 2.35 -5.39 2.37
C CYS A 67 2.98 -4.36 3.30
N LEU A 68 3.71 -3.43 2.70
CA LEU A 68 4.30 -2.26 3.34
C LEU A 68 3.91 -1.02 2.54
N MET A 69 3.93 0.15 3.18
CA MET A 69 3.68 1.42 2.53
C MET A 69 4.74 2.46 2.90
N LEU A 70 5.27 3.14 1.89
CA LEU A 70 6.02 4.37 2.05
C LEU A 70 5.06 5.55 1.89
N TRP A 71 4.87 6.32 2.94
CA TRP A 71 4.03 7.52 2.92
C TRP A 71 4.83 8.70 3.48
N LYS A 72 5.56 9.39 2.61
CA LYS A 72 6.51 10.45 3.00
C LYS A 72 5.86 11.61 3.75
N ASN A 73 4.74 12.07 3.25
CA ASN A 73 4.02 13.23 3.79
C ASN A 73 2.90 12.82 4.76
N PHE A 74 3.08 11.70 5.46
CA PHE A 74 2.05 11.12 6.34
C PHE A 74 1.40 12.14 7.27
N ASP A 75 2.21 12.93 7.97
CA ASP A 75 1.71 13.87 8.98
C ASP A 75 0.97 15.08 8.39
N LEU A 76 1.21 15.40 7.09
CA LEU A 76 0.57 16.50 6.37
C LEU A 76 -0.70 16.08 5.63
N GLU A 77 -0.75 14.83 5.18
CA GLU A 77 -1.81 14.35 4.29
C GLU A 77 -2.88 13.52 5.03
N ILE A 78 -2.59 13.08 6.26
CA ILE A 78 -3.52 12.23 7.01
C ILE A 78 -4.62 13.06 7.67
N ASP A 79 -5.87 12.66 7.48
CA ASP A 79 -6.99 13.22 8.21
C ASP A 79 -6.89 12.92 9.72
N ILE A 80 -7.20 13.91 10.57
CA ILE A 80 -7.09 13.83 12.03
C ILE A 80 -7.90 12.65 12.58
N SER A 81 -9.10 12.40 12.05
CA SER A 81 -9.98 11.32 12.48
C SER A 81 -9.41 9.93 12.18
N ALA A 82 -8.59 9.82 11.14
CA ALA A 82 -7.92 8.59 10.71
C ALA A 82 -6.55 8.41 11.37
N LYS A 83 -5.89 9.48 11.79
CA LYS A 83 -4.49 9.52 12.22
C LYS A 83 -4.15 8.41 13.22
N LYS A 84 -4.92 8.26 14.28
CA LYS A 84 -4.69 7.24 15.33
C LYS A 84 -4.56 5.81 14.78
N ASN A 85 -5.38 5.46 13.78
CA ASN A 85 -5.41 4.10 13.24
C ASN A 85 -4.23 3.83 12.30
N PHE A 86 -3.87 4.81 11.47
CA PHE A 86 -2.72 4.71 10.58
C PHE A 86 -1.40 4.82 11.35
N GLU A 87 -1.32 5.64 12.39
CA GLU A 87 -0.21 5.68 13.35
C GLU A 87 0.05 4.31 13.98
N ASN A 88 -1.02 3.58 14.28
CA ASN A 88 -0.87 2.23 14.80
C ASN A 88 -0.21 1.28 13.79
N LEU A 89 -0.54 1.38 12.50
CA LEU A 89 0.16 0.64 11.45
C LEU A 89 1.64 1.09 11.32
N ARG A 90 1.93 2.38 11.51
CA ARG A 90 3.29 2.92 11.51
C ARG A 90 4.11 2.37 12.69
N LYS A 91 3.55 2.33 13.89
CA LYS A 91 4.18 1.73 15.07
C LYS A 91 4.52 0.25 14.90
N HIS A 92 3.72 -0.47 14.11
CA HIS A 92 3.95 -1.88 13.79
C HIS A 92 4.79 -2.09 12.52
N GLU A 93 5.47 -1.05 12.05
CA GLU A 93 6.36 -1.11 10.90
C GLU A 93 5.69 -1.65 9.61
N ILE A 94 4.43 -1.26 9.39
CA ILE A 94 3.71 -1.50 8.13
C ILE A 94 3.76 -0.24 7.26
N ILE A 95 3.72 0.95 7.88
CA ILE A 95 3.83 2.24 7.21
C ILE A 95 5.15 2.91 7.60
N PHE A 96 5.83 3.47 6.62
CA PHE A 96 7.10 4.16 6.75
C PHE A 96 7.03 5.55 6.12
N THR A 97 7.73 6.50 6.70
CA THR A 97 7.92 7.85 6.14
C THR A 97 9.31 8.03 5.51
N SER A 98 10.17 7.02 5.62
CA SER A 98 11.55 7.04 5.13
C SER A 98 11.86 5.79 4.32
N GLU A 99 12.42 5.98 3.12
CA GLU A 99 12.87 4.92 2.22
C GLU A 99 13.94 4.05 2.87
N LYS A 100 14.87 4.69 3.61
CA LYS A 100 15.96 3.98 4.30
C LYS A 100 15.43 3.02 5.35
N LYS A 101 14.40 3.43 6.12
CA LYS A 101 13.76 2.56 7.12
C LYS A 101 12.97 1.44 6.45
N LEU A 102 12.23 1.75 5.38
CA LEU A 102 11.48 0.76 4.62
C LEU A 102 12.40 -0.30 4.01
N SER A 103 13.49 0.10 3.34
CA SER A 103 14.42 -0.84 2.71
C SER A 103 15.11 -1.74 3.75
N LYS A 104 15.51 -1.19 4.90
CA LYS A 104 16.03 -2.00 6.02
C LYS A 104 15.00 -3.03 6.50
N LYS A 105 13.71 -2.63 6.61
CA LYS A 105 12.64 -3.55 6.99
C LYS A 105 12.48 -4.67 5.97
N VAL A 106 12.39 -4.34 4.68
CA VAL A 106 12.26 -5.34 3.61
C VAL A 106 13.40 -6.36 3.68
N ASN A 107 14.64 -5.90 3.78
CA ASN A 107 15.81 -6.78 3.88
C ASN A 107 15.73 -7.69 5.12
N LYS A 108 15.34 -7.13 6.27
CA LYS A 108 15.22 -7.88 7.53
C LYS A 108 14.19 -9.01 7.46
N ILE A 109 13.06 -8.78 6.75
CA ILE A 109 11.95 -9.75 6.70
C ILE A 109 11.98 -10.65 5.46
N TRP A 110 12.83 -10.39 4.47
CA TRP A 110 12.81 -11.03 3.15
C TRP A 110 12.71 -12.56 3.18
N ASN A 111 13.46 -13.20 4.07
CA ASN A 111 13.47 -14.65 4.20
C ASN A 111 12.42 -15.20 5.20
N LYS A 112 11.67 -14.32 5.86
CA LYS A 112 10.68 -14.69 6.89
C LYS A 112 9.44 -13.81 6.85
N ILE A 113 8.98 -13.49 5.63
CA ILE A 113 7.82 -12.60 5.42
C ILE A 113 6.58 -13.15 6.11
N ASP A 114 6.30 -14.44 5.96
CA ASP A 114 5.13 -15.07 6.54
C ASP A 114 5.20 -15.07 8.08
N LEU A 115 6.35 -15.38 8.65
CA LEU A 115 6.54 -15.33 10.09
C LEU A 115 6.28 -13.94 10.67
N TRP A 116 6.78 -12.90 9.98
CA TRP A 116 6.53 -11.53 10.35
C TRP A 116 5.06 -11.15 10.18
N TRP A 117 4.47 -11.45 8.99
CA TRP A 117 3.11 -10.99 8.68
C TRP A 117 2.06 -11.65 9.56
N TYR A 118 2.19 -12.94 9.86
CA TYR A 118 1.26 -13.70 10.69
C TYR A 118 1.57 -13.63 12.19
N GLU A 119 2.50 -12.82 12.61
CA GLU A 119 2.75 -12.55 14.03
C GLU A 119 1.46 -12.03 14.71
N LYS A 120 1.14 -12.55 15.90
CA LYS A 120 -0.11 -12.24 16.63
C LYS A 120 -0.37 -10.74 16.79
N ASN A 121 0.68 -9.96 17.09
CA ASN A 121 0.55 -8.50 17.26
C ASN A 121 0.21 -7.79 15.94
N ILE A 122 0.86 -8.16 14.85
CA ILE A 122 0.60 -7.62 13.52
C ILE A 122 -0.85 -7.92 13.12
N GLN A 123 -1.26 -9.20 13.18
CA GLN A 123 -2.59 -9.63 12.79
C GLN A 123 -3.70 -9.01 13.67
N ARG A 124 -3.47 -8.82 14.97
CA ARG A 124 -4.43 -8.13 15.85
C ARG A 124 -4.65 -6.68 15.41
N ASN A 125 -3.59 -5.97 15.06
CA ASN A 125 -3.67 -4.58 14.60
C ASN A 125 -4.28 -4.46 13.21
N LEU A 126 -3.92 -5.35 12.29
CA LEU A 126 -4.53 -5.44 10.96
C LEU A 126 -6.03 -5.71 11.06
N ARG A 127 -6.47 -6.60 11.95
CA ARG A 127 -7.90 -6.90 12.17
C ARG A 127 -8.68 -5.66 12.62
N LYS A 128 -8.14 -4.88 13.57
CA LYS A 128 -8.75 -3.62 14.01
C LYS A 128 -8.87 -2.62 12.86
N PHE A 129 -7.80 -2.48 12.08
CA PHE A 129 -7.78 -1.60 10.92
C PHE A 129 -8.76 -2.05 9.82
N LYS A 130 -8.78 -3.34 9.49
CA LYS A 130 -9.72 -3.95 8.53
C LYS A 130 -11.17 -3.69 8.89
N ASN A 131 -11.53 -3.90 10.16
CA ASN A 131 -12.89 -3.71 10.63
C ASN A 131 -13.38 -2.27 10.43
N LYS A 132 -12.46 -1.30 10.53
CA LYS A 132 -12.81 0.12 10.36
C LYS A 132 -12.80 0.58 8.90
N TYR A 133 -11.83 0.14 8.10
CA TYR A 133 -11.56 0.71 6.77
C TYR A 133 -11.79 -0.24 5.60
N CYS A 134 -11.82 -1.54 5.84
CA CYS A 134 -11.86 -2.53 4.75
C CYS A 134 -13.12 -3.41 4.73
N ASN A 135 -13.94 -3.38 5.79
CA ASN A 135 -15.14 -4.23 5.91
C ASN A 135 -16.43 -3.45 5.66
N GLY A 136 -16.37 -2.31 4.96
CA GLY A 136 -17.54 -1.52 4.65
C GLY A 136 -18.58 -2.34 3.89
N LYS A 137 -19.59 -2.86 4.60
CA LYS A 137 -20.88 -3.14 3.98
C LYS A 137 -21.41 -1.79 3.52
N ILE A 138 -21.61 -1.63 2.23
CA ILE A 138 -22.26 -0.42 1.68
C ILE A 138 -23.64 -0.37 2.30
N ASN A 139 -23.83 0.51 3.27
CA ASN A 139 -25.16 0.79 3.81
C ASN A 139 -25.78 1.86 2.93
N LEU A 140 -26.47 1.42 1.87
CA LEU A 140 -27.14 2.31 0.91
C LEU A 140 -28.10 3.27 1.61
N ASN A 141 -28.81 2.84 2.66
CA ASN A 141 -29.71 3.70 3.42
C ASN A 141 -28.97 4.83 4.14
N LYS A 142 -27.75 4.57 4.63
CA LYS A 142 -26.92 5.62 5.24
C LYS A 142 -26.44 6.60 4.20
N ILE A 143 -26.00 6.14 3.04
CA ILE A 143 -25.58 7.00 1.93
C ILE A 143 -26.74 7.87 1.47
N TYR A 144 -27.92 7.30 1.29
CA TYR A 144 -29.13 8.02 0.88
C TYR A 144 -29.51 9.12 1.90
N ARG A 145 -29.44 8.82 3.20
CA ARG A 145 -29.68 9.81 4.27
C ARG A 145 -28.66 10.96 4.26
N GLU A 146 -27.40 10.67 4.00
CA GLU A 146 -26.36 11.72 3.94
C GLU A 146 -26.51 12.59 2.68
N ILE A 147 -26.86 12.01 1.53
CA ILE A 147 -27.12 12.76 0.30
C ILE A 147 -28.32 13.71 0.50
N ASN A 148 -29.42 13.22 1.10
CA ASN A 148 -30.62 14.04 1.33
C ASN A 148 -30.46 15.15 2.39
N LYS A 149 -29.36 15.17 3.15
CA LYS A 149 -29.03 16.29 4.04
C LYS A 149 -28.32 17.43 3.31
N ILE A 150 -27.79 17.17 2.11
CA ILE A 150 -27.03 18.14 1.31
C ILE A 150 -27.92 18.77 0.22
N ALA A 151 -29.02 18.10 -0.12
CA ALA A 151 -30.05 18.60 -1.02
C ALA A 151 -31.05 19.48 -0.30
#